data_8e276b50686c07600f05abec446f8fab
#
_entry.id   8e276b50686c07600f05abec446f8fab
#
_cell.length_a   1.000
_cell.length_b   1.000
_cell.length_c   1.000
_cell.angle_alpha   90.00
_cell.angle_beta   90.00
_cell.angle_gamma   90.00
#
_symmetry.space_group_name_H-M   'P 1'
#
loop_
_entity.id
_entity.type
_entity.pdbx_description
1 polymer ?
#
loop_
_entity_poly.entity_id
_entity_poly.type
_entity_poly.pdbx_seq_one_letter_code
_entity_poly.pdbx_strand_id
1 'polypeptide(L)'
;MEINDLGFLGKAIDLLKKVKETQSEDIDKATDLMVEAIERDQLIHVYGGGGHTTLVMGEMFFRAGGLANINPIMETGLSVFNQALKYLELERTVNYGSAIVKYYEIEKGEPFIIFHNIGI
;
A
#
# COMPACT_ATOMS: atom_id res chain seq x y z
N MET A 1 -7.90 -29.53 -21.49
CA MET A 1 -8.29 -28.63 -20.40
C MET A 1 -8.18 -27.22 -20.97
N GLU A 2 -9.29 -26.63 -21.33
CA GLU A 2 -9.28 -25.25 -21.84
C GLU A 2 -8.86 -24.30 -20.72
N ILE A 3 -7.98 -23.35 -21.04
CA ILE A 3 -7.48 -22.32 -20.10
C ILE A 3 -8.62 -21.51 -19.45
N ASN A 4 -9.81 -21.54 -20.03
CA ASN A 4 -11.03 -20.88 -19.54
C ASN A 4 -11.63 -21.50 -18.26
N ASP A 5 -11.16 -22.66 -17.83
CA ASP A 5 -11.73 -23.38 -16.68
C ASP A 5 -10.86 -23.34 -15.41
N LEU A 6 -9.86 -22.45 -15.37
CA LEU A 6 -9.14 -22.14 -14.14
C LEU A 6 -10.00 -21.20 -13.29
N GLY A 7 -10.89 -21.74 -12.46
CA GLY A 7 -11.88 -21.00 -11.67
C GLY A 7 -11.28 -19.84 -10.85
N PHE A 8 -10.00 -19.94 -10.46
CA PHE A 8 -9.26 -18.85 -9.82
C PHE A 8 -9.01 -17.67 -10.78
N LEU A 9 -8.48 -17.94 -11.99
CA LEU A 9 -8.20 -16.87 -12.96
C LEU A 9 -9.46 -16.18 -13.44
N GLY A 10 -10.54 -16.92 -13.65
CA GLY A 10 -11.86 -16.35 -13.97
C GLY A 10 -12.33 -15.38 -12.90
N LYS A 11 -12.28 -15.78 -11.63
CA LYS A 11 -12.64 -14.92 -10.50
C LYS A 11 -11.74 -13.68 -10.38
N ALA A 12 -10.45 -13.83 -10.60
CA ALA A 12 -9.50 -12.71 -10.57
C ALA A 12 -9.83 -11.67 -11.67
N ILE A 13 -10.12 -12.14 -12.89
CA ILE A 13 -10.53 -11.29 -14.01
C ILE A 13 -11.85 -10.57 -13.69
N ASP A 14 -12.83 -11.26 -13.14
CA ASP A 14 -14.11 -10.67 -12.78
C ASP A 14 -13.96 -9.60 -11.66
N LEU A 15 -13.11 -9.84 -10.68
CA LEU A 15 -12.78 -8.85 -9.66
C LEU A 15 -12.11 -7.62 -10.26
N LEU A 16 -11.16 -7.78 -11.18
CA LEU A 16 -10.50 -6.66 -11.85
C LEU A 16 -11.50 -5.84 -12.70
N LYS A 17 -12.43 -6.49 -13.40
CA LYS A 17 -13.50 -5.82 -14.11
C LYS A 17 -14.39 -5.02 -13.16
N LYS A 18 -14.78 -5.64 -12.04
CA LYS A 18 -15.59 -4.97 -11.02
C LYS A 18 -14.87 -3.75 -10.45
N VAL A 19 -13.58 -3.85 -10.12
CA VAL A 19 -12.78 -2.69 -9.69
C VAL A 19 -12.81 -1.59 -10.72
N LYS A 20 -12.56 -1.90 -11.99
CA LYS A 20 -12.62 -0.93 -13.09
C LYS A 20 -13.99 -0.25 -13.18
N GLU A 21 -15.09 -0.99 -13.02
CA GLU A 21 -16.45 -0.48 -13.16
C GLU A 21 -16.90 0.35 -11.94
N THR A 22 -16.43 0.00 -10.74
CA THR A 22 -16.96 0.58 -9.49
C THR A 22 -16.00 1.52 -8.77
N GLN A 23 -14.69 1.50 -9.10
CA GLN A 23 -13.69 2.26 -8.37
C GLN A 23 -12.96 3.32 -9.22
N SER A 24 -13.32 3.47 -10.50
CA SER A 24 -12.63 4.41 -11.41
C SER A 24 -12.62 5.84 -10.86
N GLU A 25 -13.75 6.33 -10.34
CA GLU A 25 -13.83 7.69 -9.78
C GLU A 25 -12.92 7.88 -8.56
N ASP A 26 -12.85 6.89 -7.67
CA ASP A 26 -12.01 6.97 -6.48
C ASP A 26 -10.52 6.81 -6.81
N ILE A 27 -10.20 6.02 -7.84
CA ILE A 27 -8.83 5.91 -8.38
C ILE A 27 -8.42 7.25 -9.01
N ASP A 28 -9.29 7.92 -9.76
CA ASP A 28 -9.01 9.22 -10.34
C ASP A 28 -8.75 10.27 -9.24
N LYS A 29 -9.58 10.32 -8.19
CA LYS A 29 -9.35 11.20 -7.02
C LYS A 29 -8.01 10.94 -6.33
N ALA A 30 -7.65 9.66 -6.14
CA ALA A 30 -6.37 9.30 -5.56
C ALA A 30 -5.21 9.73 -6.47
N THR A 31 -5.37 9.59 -7.78
CA THR A 31 -4.40 10.03 -8.78
C THR A 31 -4.20 11.54 -8.72
N ASP A 32 -5.28 12.32 -8.64
CA ASP A 32 -5.22 13.78 -8.53
C ASP A 32 -4.43 14.22 -7.29
N LEU A 33 -4.67 13.58 -6.14
CA LEU A 33 -3.92 13.85 -4.90
C LEU A 33 -2.42 13.56 -5.05
N MET A 34 -2.07 12.49 -5.76
CA MET A 34 -0.67 12.15 -6.02
C MET A 34 -0.02 13.16 -6.98
N VAL A 35 -0.73 13.57 -8.04
CA VAL A 35 -0.26 14.59 -8.98
C VAL A 35 -0.02 15.91 -8.27
N GLU A 36 -0.97 16.38 -7.45
CA GLU A 36 -0.79 17.60 -6.66
C GLU A 36 0.43 17.55 -5.73
N ALA A 37 0.70 16.40 -5.12
CA ALA A 37 1.88 16.24 -4.27
C ALA A 37 3.18 16.32 -5.08
N ILE A 38 3.22 15.69 -6.25
CA ILE A 38 4.37 15.73 -7.16
C ILE A 38 4.63 17.18 -7.65
N GLU A 39 3.58 17.91 -8.02
CA GLU A 39 3.68 19.31 -8.46
C GLU A 39 4.19 20.24 -7.36
N ARG A 40 3.98 19.88 -6.09
CA ARG A 40 4.46 20.63 -4.91
C ARG A 40 5.81 20.14 -4.39
N ASP A 41 6.45 19.18 -5.06
CA ASP A 41 7.69 18.51 -4.62
C ASP A 41 7.55 17.86 -3.23
N GLN A 42 6.36 17.34 -2.94
CA GLN A 42 6.03 16.62 -1.70
C GLN A 42 6.20 15.12 -1.86
N LEU A 43 6.37 14.42 -0.74
CA LEU A 43 6.45 12.97 -0.71
C LEU A 43 5.05 12.34 -0.77
N ILE A 44 5.00 11.13 -1.34
CA ILE A 44 3.86 10.22 -1.31
C ILE A 44 4.25 9.06 -0.41
N HIS A 45 3.69 9.02 0.79
CA HIS A 45 4.00 7.96 1.75
C HIS A 45 3.23 6.70 1.40
N VAL A 46 3.90 5.55 1.49
CA VAL A 46 3.30 4.26 1.18
C VAL A 46 3.54 3.29 2.32
N TYR A 47 2.49 2.67 2.80
CA TYR A 47 2.55 1.69 3.86
C TYR A 47 1.81 0.40 3.49
N GLY A 48 2.43 -0.73 3.72
CA GLY A 48 1.83 -2.04 3.64
C GLY A 48 1.79 -2.68 5.02
N GLY A 49 0.64 -2.57 5.69
CA GLY A 49 0.43 -3.20 7.00
C GLY A 49 0.20 -4.69 6.87
N GLY A 50 1.06 -5.47 7.47
CA GLY A 50 0.99 -6.93 7.38
C GLY A 50 1.98 -7.53 6.39
N GLY A 51 2.39 -8.76 6.66
CA GLY A 51 3.53 -9.38 6.01
C GLY A 51 3.49 -9.45 4.50
N HIS A 52 2.30 -9.60 3.92
CA HIS A 52 2.14 -9.73 2.47
C HIS A 52 1.99 -8.37 1.77
N THR A 53 1.40 -7.39 2.42
CA THR A 53 1.21 -6.03 1.86
C THR A 53 2.50 -5.21 1.85
N THR A 54 3.49 -5.59 2.65
CA THR A 54 4.86 -5.06 2.57
C THR A 54 5.48 -5.27 1.18
N LEU A 55 5.17 -6.37 0.50
CA LEU A 55 5.63 -6.63 -0.87
C LEU A 55 5.03 -5.64 -1.87
N VAL A 56 3.74 -5.34 -1.74
CA VAL A 56 3.06 -4.36 -2.61
C VAL A 56 3.66 -2.97 -2.43
N MET A 57 3.92 -2.57 -1.19
CA MET A 57 4.62 -1.32 -0.88
C MET A 57 6.03 -1.29 -1.53
N GLY A 58 6.78 -2.38 -1.40
CA GLY A 58 8.12 -2.50 -2.00
C GLY A 58 8.09 -2.40 -3.53
N GLU A 59 7.01 -2.83 -4.18
CA GLU A 59 6.83 -2.71 -5.62
C GLU A 59 6.63 -1.27 -6.12
N MET A 60 6.19 -0.36 -5.27
CA MET A 60 6.08 1.07 -5.63
C MET A 60 7.40 1.82 -5.46
N PHE A 61 8.33 1.28 -4.68
CA PHE A 61 9.59 1.95 -4.34
C PHE A 61 10.77 1.44 -5.16
N PHE A 62 11.65 2.36 -5.57
CA PHE A 62 12.94 2.10 -6.19
C PHE A 62 12.87 1.17 -7.43
N ARG A 63 11.95 1.44 -8.32
CA ARG A 63 11.81 0.71 -9.59
C ARG A 63 12.16 1.58 -10.79
N ALA A 64 12.74 0.97 -11.81
CA ALA A 64 12.93 1.63 -13.09
C ALA A 64 11.58 2.08 -13.67
N GLY A 65 11.43 3.37 -13.95
CA GLY A 65 10.18 3.97 -14.39
C GLY A 65 9.15 4.25 -13.28
N GLY A 66 9.49 4.01 -12.00
CA GLY A 66 8.64 4.39 -10.86
C GLY A 66 8.71 5.88 -10.54
N LEU A 67 7.80 6.33 -9.68
CA LEU A 67 7.76 7.70 -9.18
C LEU A 67 8.90 7.94 -8.18
N ALA A 68 9.62 9.06 -8.33
CA ALA A 68 10.73 9.42 -7.44
C ALA A 68 10.27 9.86 -6.05
N ASN A 69 9.05 10.40 -5.95
CA ASN A 69 8.48 10.95 -4.71
C ASN A 69 7.93 9.89 -3.74
N ILE A 70 8.07 8.60 -4.04
CA ILE A 70 7.59 7.53 -3.16
C ILE A 70 8.48 7.39 -1.93
N ASN A 71 7.89 7.54 -0.75
CA ASN A 71 8.51 7.28 0.54
C ASN A 71 7.87 6.06 1.22
N PRO A 72 8.49 4.88 1.13
CA PRO A 72 7.95 3.68 1.76
C PRO A 72 8.18 3.71 3.28
N ILE A 73 7.15 3.45 4.04
CA ILE A 73 7.22 3.30 5.50
C ILE A 73 7.65 1.86 5.81
N MET A 74 8.96 1.62 5.76
CA MET A 74 9.55 0.30 5.98
C MET A 74 9.84 0.04 7.46
N GLU A 75 8.79 -0.19 8.24
CA GLU A 75 8.93 -0.50 9.66
C GLU A 75 9.39 -1.96 9.85
N THR A 76 10.63 -2.14 10.27
CA THR A 76 11.24 -3.48 10.42
C THR A 76 10.56 -4.34 11.47
N GLY A 77 9.96 -3.75 12.49
CA GLY A 77 9.19 -4.46 13.51
C GLY A 77 7.92 -5.11 12.97
N LEU A 78 7.34 -4.52 11.93
CA LEU A 78 6.13 -5.00 11.27
C LEU A 78 6.43 -5.84 10.02
N SER A 79 7.65 -6.31 9.85
CA SER A 79 8.03 -7.20 8.77
C SER A 79 8.03 -8.65 9.21
N VAL A 80 7.25 -9.51 8.52
CA VAL A 80 7.26 -10.97 8.77
C VAL A 80 8.61 -11.61 8.46
N PHE A 81 9.42 -10.99 7.59
CA PHE A 81 10.74 -11.49 7.25
C PHE A 81 11.74 -11.36 8.40
N ASN A 82 11.48 -10.45 9.34
CA ASN A 82 12.34 -10.27 10.50
C ASN A 82 12.00 -11.26 11.62
N GLN A 83 10.73 -11.41 11.96
CA GLN A 83 10.28 -12.41 12.96
C GLN A 83 8.73 -12.45 13.01
N ALA A 84 8.11 -13.51 12.49
CA ALA A 84 6.66 -13.59 12.35
C ALA A 84 5.89 -13.46 13.68
N LEU A 85 6.37 -14.06 14.77
CA LEU A 85 5.69 -13.94 16.07
C LEU A 85 5.81 -12.54 16.67
N LYS A 86 6.97 -11.90 16.54
CA LYS A 86 7.17 -10.52 16.98
C LYS A 86 6.28 -9.56 16.19
N TYR A 87 6.15 -9.77 14.89
CA TYR A 87 5.24 -9.01 14.05
C TYR A 87 3.81 -9.05 14.58
N LEU A 88 3.27 -10.25 14.89
CA LEU A 88 1.92 -10.41 15.42
C LEU A 88 1.67 -9.65 16.73
N GLU A 89 2.67 -9.54 17.60
CA GLU A 89 2.56 -8.78 18.84
C GLU A 89 2.61 -7.27 18.57
N LEU A 90 3.51 -6.82 17.70
CA LEU A 90 3.69 -5.40 17.41
C LEU A 90 2.49 -4.81 16.64
N GLU A 91 1.90 -5.55 15.69
CA GLU A 91 0.73 -5.07 14.94
C GLU A 91 -0.50 -4.83 15.84
N ARG A 92 -0.55 -5.48 17.01
CA ARG A 92 -1.61 -5.36 18.02
C ARG A 92 -1.28 -4.35 19.12
N THR A 93 -0.08 -3.81 19.11
CA THR A 93 0.34 -2.85 20.14
C THR A 93 -0.35 -1.51 19.94
N VAL A 94 -1.12 -1.10 20.93
CA VAL A 94 -1.84 0.19 20.91
C VAL A 94 -0.86 1.34 20.75
N ASN A 95 -1.19 2.31 19.88
CA ASN A 95 -0.38 3.49 19.56
C ASN A 95 0.94 3.23 18.82
N TYR A 96 1.25 1.99 18.43
CA TYR A 96 2.46 1.72 17.65
C TYR A 96 2.44 2.45 16.30
N GLY A 97 1.32 2.44 15.59
CA GLY A 97 1.15 3.20 14.34
C GLY A 97 1.35 4.70 14.51
N SER A 98 0.87 5.29 15.62
CA SER A 98 1.08 6.71 15.92
C SER A 98 2.57 7.05 16.13
N ALA A 99 3.32 6.13 16.74
CA ALA A 99 4.76 6.30 16.91
C ALA A 99 5.50 6.26 15.56
N ILE A 100 5.08 5.38 14.64
CA ILE A 100 5.63 5.29 13.28
C ILE A 100 5.38 6.59 12.52
N VAL A 101 4.13 7.07 12.47
CA VAL A 101 3.77 8.32 11.77
C VAL A 101 4.59 9.50 12.29
N LYS A 102 4.76 9.60 13.61
CA LYS A 102 5.58 10.65 14.23
C LYS A 102 7.06 10.53 13.87
N TYR A 103 7.60 9.31 13.81
CA TYR A 103 9.00 9.08 13.45
C TYR A 103 9.30 9.47 12.00
N TYR A 104 8.38 9.21 11.08
CA TYR A 104 8.54 9.54 9.67
C TYR A 104 8.22 11.00 9.32
N GLU A 105 7.86 11.82 10.32
CA GLU A 105 7.66 13.27 10.20
C GLU A 105 6.74 13.65 9.01
N ILE A 106 5.67 12.89 8.83
CA ILE A 106 4.74 13.08 7.71
C ILE A 106 4.09 14.46 7.80
N GLU A 107 4.25 15.26 6.77
CA GLU A 107 3.76 16.62 6.73
C GLU A 107 2.28 16.69 6.32
N LYS A 108 1.63 17.76 6.75
CA LYS A 108 0.23 18.00 6.39
C LYS A 108 0.11 18.27 4.90
N GLY A 109 -0.71 17.49 4.22
CA GLY A 109 -0.97 17.60 2.78
C GLY A 109 -0.23 16.56 1.94
N GLU A 110 0.69 15.82 2.53
CA GLU A 110 1.33 14.68 1.87
C GLU A 110 0.36 13.50 1.80
N PRO A 111 0.17 12.88 0.62
CA PRO A 111 -0.68 11.71 0.47
C PRO A 111 -0.11 10.49 1.19
N PHE A 112 -1.00 9.68 1.76
CA PHE A 112 -0.63 8.44 2.42
C PHE A 112 -1.42 7.28 1.82
N ILE A 113 -0.74 6.37 1.16
CA ILE A 113 -1.33 5.16 0.56
C ILE A 113 -1.16 4.00 1.52
N ILE A 114 -2.25 3.37 1.92
CA ILE A 114 -2.23 2.20 2.80
C ILE A 114 -2.74 0.99 2.04
N PHE A 115 -1.89 -0.02 1.88
CA PHE A 115 -2.29 -1.33 1.39
C PHE A 115 -2.75 -2.20 2.55
N HIS A 116 -3.98 -2.65 2.49
CA HIS A 116 -4.57 -3.52 3.50
C HIS A 116 -5.36 -4.66 2.84
N ASN A 117 -5.18 -5.88 3.33
CA ASN A 117 -5.76 -7.08 2.71
C ASN A 117 -6.97 -7.67 3.46
N ILE A 118 -7.25 -7.23 4.68
CA ILE A 118 -8.30 -7.80 5.52
C ILE A 118 -9.55 -6.92 5.60
N GLY A 119 -9.44 -5.62 5.38
CA GLY A 119 -10.57 -4.68 5.32
C GLY A 119 -11.26 -4.43 6.66
N ILE A 120 -10.56 -4.53 7.79
CA ILE A 120 -11.05 -4.24 9.14
C ILE A 120 -10.37 -3.02 9.71
#